data_be8124432e80c01aa57111059569d717
#
_entry.id   be8124432e80c01aa57111059569d717
#
_cell.length_a   1.000
_cell.length_b   1.000
_cell.length_c   1.000
_cell.angle_alpha   90.00
_cell.angle_beta   90.00
_cell.angle_gamma   90.00
#
_symmetry.space_group_name_H-M   'P 1'
#
loop_
_entity.id
_entity.type
_entity.pdbx_description
1 polymer ?
#
loop_
_entity_poly.entity_id
_entity_poly.type
_entity_poly.pdbx_seq_one_letter_code
_entity_poly.pdbx_strand_id
1 'polypeptide(L)'
;MKNRRFWLADGLYMIGTLTAAFFVNLFLQTRFETQTMTPMVFVLGVFLVSWKTRGYFWGIAASLISVLAVNYTFTYPFWAFDLISPECISSAVVMLIVAILTGTLTTRIKQQERIRYEAETERMRSNLLRAVSHDLRTPLTAIYGACSVMIESYDDLSREKQLKLLDGVRNDSQWLVRMVENLLSVTRIDNQKVRIAKNETVLEELIDAVLVKFRKHYPKQKVHVQLPDVFVSIPMDAMLIQQVLMNLLENAVFHAHGMQNLWLRVEIHENRAVFSVEDDGCGIPAARMHNLFTGLLDSEAPTDNSRSNMGIGLSVCAAIVKAHGSEIIVKNRPTGGAQFTFALEMEEILNE
;
A
#
# COMPACT_ATOMS: atom_id res chain seq x y z
N MET A 1 -11.97 -13.23 -19.38
CA MET A 1 -12.08 -14.44 -18.55
C MET A 1 -12.33 -14.14 -17.05
N LYS A 2 -11.83 -13.05 -16.46
CA LYS A 2 -12.01 -12.68 -15.04
C LYS A 2 -13.49 -12.48 -14.63
N ASN A 3 -14.32 -11.89 -15.48
CA ASN A 3 -15.75 -11.61 -15.18
C ASN A 3 -16.60 -12.89 -15.02
N ARG A 4 -16.33 -13.97 -15.77
CA ARG A 4 -17.09 -15.23 -15.67
C ARG A 4 -16.89 -15.95 -14.34
N ARG A 5 -15.68 -15.91 -13.77
CA ARG A 5 -15.39 -16.55 -12.46
C ARG A 5 -16.14 -15.85 -11.31
N PHE A 6 -16.22 -14.53 -11.35
CA PHE A 6 -16.95 -13.78 -10.33
C PHE A 6 -18.47 -14.00 -10.43
N TRP A 7 -19.00 -14.10 -11.63
CA TRP A 7 -20.43 -14.38 -11.86
C TRP A 7 -20.84 -15.76 -11.34
N LEU A 8 -20.01 -16.78 -11.55
CA LEU A 8 -20.21 -18.11 -11.01
C LEU A 8 -20.10 -18.15 -9.48
N ALA A 9 -19.16 -17.41 -8.90
CA ALA A 9 -19.02 -17.33 -7.45
C ALA A 9 -20.22 -16.67 -6.78
N ASP A 10 -20.75 -15.58 -7.36
CA ASP A 10 -21.95 -14.90 -6.86
C ASP A 10 -23.18 -15.81 -6.97
N GLY A 11 -23.31 -16.58 -8.06
CA GLY A 11 -24.38 -17.58 -8.23
C GLY A 11 -24.30 -18.73 -7.22
N LEU A 12 -23.10 -19.28 -6.98
CA LEU A 12 -22.88 -20.31 -5.97
C LEU A 12 -23.19 -19.81 -4.56
N TYR A 13 -22.81 -18.57 -4.25
CA TYR A 13 -23.13 -17.95 -2.98
C TYR A 13 -24.65 -17.80 -2.78
N MET A 14 -25.38 -17.35 -3.80
CA MET A 14 -26.84 -17.26 -3.77
C MET A 14 -27.48 -18.63 -3.51
N ILE A 15 -27.10 -19.66 -4.29
CA ILE A 15 -27.62 -21.03 -4.10
C ILE A 15 -27.35 -21.53 -2.69
N GLY A 16 -26.11 -21.40 -2.19
CA GLY A 16 -25.73 -21.84 -0.84
C GLY A 16 -26.52 -21.13 0.26
N THR A 17 -26.72 -19.81 0.13
CA THR A 17 -27.48 -19.03 1.11
C THR A 17 -28.96 -19.40 1.12
N LEU A 18 -29.58 -19.56 -0.07
CA LEU A 18 -30.99 -19.96 -0.15
C LEU A 18 -31.23 -21.40 0.29
N THR A 19 -30.29 -22.31 0.00
CA THR A 19 -30.33 -23.68 0.49
C THR A 19 -30.22 -23.73 2.02
N ALA A 20 -29.32 -22.95 2.62
CA ALA A 20 -29.21 -22.81 4.06
C ALA A 20 -30.51 -22.25 4.68
N ALA A 21 -31.11 -21.21 4.10
CA ALA A 21 -32.38 -20.64 4.50
C ALA A 21 -33.51 -21.69 4.46
N PHE A 22 -33.54 -22.50 3.41
CA PHE A 22 -34.49 -23.59 3.25
C PHE A 22 -34.38 -24.62 4.40
N PHE A 23 -33.18 -25.12 4.67
CA PHE A 23 -32.97 -26.10 5.75
C PHE A 23 -33.26 -25.52 7.14
N VAL A 24 -32.90 -24.25 7.37
CA VAL A 24 -33.25 -23.55 8.64
C VAL A 24 -34.75 -23.48 8.79
N ASN A 25 -35.52 -23.15 7.77
CA ASN A 25 -36.97 -23.13 7.83
C ASN A 25 -37.57 -24.52 8.06
N LEU A 26 -37.05 -25.55 7.38
CA LEU A 26 -37.50 -26.92 7.59
C LEU A 26 -37.28 -27.37 9.05
N PHE A 27 -36.12 -27.01 9.60
CA PHE A 27 -35.81 -27.29 11.02
C PHE A 27 -36.75 -26.55 11.98
N LEU A 28 -37.01 -25.24 11.74
CA LEU A 28 -37.89 -24.44 12.56
C LEU A 28 -39.34 -24.94 12.50
N GLN A 29 -39.82 -25.32 11.32
CA GLN A 29 -41.17 -25.87 11.16
C GLN A 29 -41.36 -27.22 11.88
N THR A 30 -40.37 -28.11 11.78
CA THR A 30 -40.41 -29.40 12.44
C THR A 30 -40.27 -29.31 13.94
N ARG A 31 -39.59 -28.29 14.48
CA ARG A 31 -39.29 -28.16 15.93
C ARG A 31 -40.31 -27.30 16.67
N PHE A 32 -40.87 -26.26 16.02
CA PHE A 32 -41.70 -25.25 16.68
C PHE A 32 -43.13 -25.19 16.14
N GLU A 33 -43.49 -25.99 15.15
CA GLU A 33 -44.80 -26.03 14.50
C GLU A 33 -45.34 -24.65 14.02
N THR A 34 -44.44 -23.65 13.80
CA THR A 34 -44.81 -22.29 13.46
C THR A 34 -44.49 -22.00 11.97
N GLN A 35 -45.49 -21.55 11.24
CA GLN A 35 -45.34 -21.14 9.85
C GLN A 35 -44.99 -19.66 9.70
N THR A 36 -45.19 -18.84 10.71
CA THR A 36 -45.04 -17.37 10.70
C THR A 36 -43.61 -16.91 10.51
N MET A 37 -42.60 -17.71 10.83
CA MET A 37 -41.18 -17.33 10.69
C MET A 37 -40.59 -17.57 9.30
N THR A 38 -41.26 -18.34 8.44
CA THR A 38 -40.77 -18.74 7.13
C THR A 38 -40.39 -17.58 6.21
N PRO A 39 -41.23 -16.56 6.01
CA PRO A 39 -40.88 -15.44 5.16
C PRO A 39 -39.68 -14.65 5.70
N MET A 40 -39.53 -14.53 7.03
CA MET A 40 -38.47 -13.75 7.64
C MET A 40 -37.07 -14.34 7.38
N VAL A 41 -36.95 -15.67 7.43
CA VAL A 41 -35.67 -16.35 7.15
C VAL A 41 -35.25 -16.16 5.70
N PHE A 42 -36.20 -16.24 4.77
CA PHE A 42 -35.92 -15.99 3.35
C PHE A 42 -35.63 -14.52 3.06
N VAL A 43 -36.28 -13.56 3.74
CA VAL A 43 -35.94 -12.14 3.66
C VAL A 43 -34.51 -11.91 4.11
N LEU A 44 -34.07 -12.55 5.21
CA LEU A 44 -32.67 -12.49 5.65
C LEU A 44 -31.72 -13.10 4.61
N GLY A 45 -32.10 -14.22 3.99
CA GLY A 45 -31.33 -14.84 2.90
C GLY A 45 -31.16 -13.91 1.71
N VAL A 46 -32.25 -13.27 1.25
CA VAL A 46 -32.24 -12.27 0.16
C VAL A 46 -31.35 -11.07 0.53
N PHE A 47 -31.44 -10.60 1.78
CA PHE A 47 -30.59 -9.51 2.27
C PHE A 47 -29.10 -9.89 2.19
N LEU A 48 -28.72 -11.07 2.70
CA LEU A 48 -27.32 -11.54 2.68
C LEU A 48 -26.79 -11.70 1.26
N VAL A 49 -27.61 -12.23 0.34
CA VAL A 49 -27.27 -12.32 -1.08
C VAL A 49 -27.04 -10.94 -1.68
N SER A 50 -28.00 -10.01 -1.48
CA SER A 50 -27.92 -8.65 -2.03
C SER A 50 -26.72 -7.87 -1.46
N TRP A 51 -26.34 -8.13 -0.20
CA TRP A 51 -25.20 -7.48 0.43
C TRP A 51 -23.85 -7.99 -0.11
N LYS A 52 -23.71 -9.31 -0.27
CA LYS A 52 -22.43 -9.93 -0.65
C LYS A 52 -22.19 -9.88 -2.16
N THR A 53 -23.23 -10.05 -2.99
CA THR A 53 -23.10 -10.15 -4.44
C THR A 53 -22.97 -8.77 -5.11
N ARG A 54 -22.59 -8.78 -6.39
CA ARG A 54 -22.37 -7.55 -7.17
C ARG A 54 -23.59 -7.21 -8.02
N GLY A 55 -24.15 -6.02 -7.79
CA GLY A 55 -25.28 -5.49 -8.55
C GLY A 55 -26.65 -6.03 -8.10
N TYR A 56 -27.69 -5.62 -8.79
CA TYR A 56 -29.07 -5.92 -8.44
C TYR A 56 -29.55 -7.32 -8.88
N PHE A 57 -28.91 -7.89 -9.89
CA PHE A 57 -29.40 -9.09 -10.55
C PHE A 57 -29.58 -10.27 -9.59
N TRP A 58 -28.56 -10.57 -8.79
CA TRP A 58 -28.58 -11.69 -7.86
C TRP A 58 -29.56 -11.49 -6.70
N GLY A 59 -29.72 -10.27 -6.25
CA GLY A 59 -30.73 -9.93 -5.23
C GLY A 59 -32.16 -10.13 -5.72
N ILE A 60 -32.46 -9.68 -6.95
CA ILE A 60 -33.77 -9.86 -7.58
C ILE A 60 -34.03 -11.35 -7.87
N ALA A 61 -33.03 -12.06 -8.41
CA ALA A 61 -33.15 -13.49 -8.65
C ALA A 61 -33.38 -14.29 -7.35
N ALA A 62 -32.64 -13.95 -6.29
CA ALA A 62 -32.84 -14.56 -4.98
C ALA A 62 -34.22 -14.27 -4.41
N SER A 63 -34.75 -13.04 -4.56
CA SER A 63 -36.11 -12.69 -4.16
C SER A 63 -37.16 -13.52 -4.87
N LEU A 64 -37.09 -13.64 -6.20
CA LEU A 64 -38.02 -14.45 -7.01
C LEU A 64 -37.98 -15.93 -6.61
N ILE A 65 -36.77 -16.50 -6.49
CA ILE A 65 -36.62 -17.90 -6.08
C ILE A 65 -37.16 -18.13 -4.67
N SER A 66 -36.91 -17.21 -3.76
CA SER A 66 -37.41 -17.28 -2.37
C SER A 66 -38.92 -17.24 -2.30
N VAL A 67 -39.58 -16.39 -3.07
CA VAL A 67 -41.04 -16.31 -3.15
C VAL A 67 -41.63 -17.64 -3.65
N LEU A 68 -41.05 -18.19 -4.72
CA LEU A 68 -41.50 -19.46 -5.28
C LEU A 68 -41.27 -20.63 -4.29
N ALA A 69 -40.12 -20.66 -3.60
CA ALA A 69 -39.81 -21.66 -2.61
C ALA A 69 -40.73 -21.62 -1.39
N VAL A 70 -41.02 -20.40 -0.88
CA VAL A 70 -41.94 -20.20 0.25
C VAL A 70 -43.35 -20.63 -0.16
N ASN A 71 -43.83 -20.19 -1.30
CA ASN A 71 -45.20 -20.51 -1.78
C ASN A 71 -45.37 -22.02 -1.98
N TYR A 72 -44.45 -22.69 -2.67
CA TYR A 72 -44.59 -24.10 -3.01
C TYR A 72 -44.43 -25.04 -1.80
N THR A 73 -43.50 -24.75 -0.90
CA THR A 73 -43.12 -25.70 0.15
C THR A 73 -43.71 -25.37 1.50
N PHE A 74 -43.94 -24.12 1.84
CA PHE A 74 -44.24 -23.68 3.21
C PHE A 74 -45.62 -23.02 3.34
N THR A 75 -46.37 -22.81 2.25
CA THR A 75 -47.70 -22.21 2.28
C THR A 75 -48.78 -23.27 1.96
N TYR A 76 -49.91 -23.24 2.68
CA TYR A 76 -51.05 -24.11 2.37
C TYR A 76 -51.80 -23.60 1.14
N PRO A 77 -52.24 -24.48 0.18
CA PRO A 77 -52.03 -25.95 0.16
C PRO A 77 -50.61 -26.34 -0.23
N PHE A 78 -49.94 -27.18 0.58
CA PHE A 78 -48.55 -27.64 0.34
C PHE A 78 -48.42 -28.33 -1.01
N TRP A 79 -47.27 -28.14 -1.65
CA TRP A 79 -46.90 -28.72 -2.95
C TRP A 79 -47.78 -28.25 -4.13
N ALA A 80 -48.47 -27.12 -3.93
CA ALA A 80 -49.23 -26.44 -4.97
C ALA A 80 -48.85 -24.97 -5.04
N PHE A 81 -48.87 -24.40 -6.23
CA PHE A 81 -48.62 -22.96 -6.37
C PHE A 81 -49.94 -22.20 -6.15
N ASP A 82 -50.01 -21.39 -5.11
CA ASP A 82 -51.07 -20.38 -4.89
C ASP A 82 -50.46 -18.99 -4.91
N LEU A 83 -50.27 -18.44 -6.11
CA LEU A 83 -49.67 -17.12 -6.33
C LEU A 83 -50.61 -15.96 -6.05
N ILE A 84 -51.90 -16.25 -5.80
CA ILE A 84 -52.97 -15.25 -5.68
C ILE A 84 -53.28 -14.97 -4.20
N SER A 85 -52.86 -15.82 -3.29
CA SER A 85 -53.09 -15.64 -1.85
C SER A 85 -52.51 -14.30 -1.35
N PRO A 86 -53.20 -13.55 -0.46
CA PRO A 86 -52.72 -12.29 0.09
C PRO A 86 -51.37 -12.43 0.80
N GLU A 87 -51.10 -13.59 1.45
CA GLU A 87 -49.87 -13.89 2.14
C GLU A 87 -48.70 -14.01 1.15
N CYS A 88 -48.91 -14.64 -0.01
CA CYS A 88 -47.89 -14.80 -1.04
C CYS A 88 -47.58 -13.43 -1.67
N ILE A 89 -48.58 -12.66 -2.03
CA ILE A 89 -48.41 -11.33 -2.61
C ILE A 89 -47.67 -10.41 -1.65
N SER A 90 -48.05 -10.39 -0.36
CA SER A 90 -47.42 -9.53 0.64
C SER A 90 -45.95 -9.89 0.87
N SER A 91 -45.64 -11.20 0.97
CA SER A 91 -44.24 -11.68 1.15
C SER A 91 -43.42 -11.36 -0.10
N ALA A 92 -43.96 -11.52 -1.32
CA ALA A 92 -43.27 -11.19 -2.56
C ALA A 92 -42.92 -9.70 -2.63
N VAL A 93 -43.89 -8.82 -2.30
CA VAL A 93 -43.68 -7.37 -2.29
C VAL A 93 -42.62 -6.97 -1.28
N VAL A 94 -42.66 -7.51 -0.06
CA VAL A 94 -41.66 -7.22 0.99
C VAL A 94 -40.28 -7.70 0.55
N MET A 95 -40.12 -8.92 0.04
CA MET A 95 -38.83 -9.44 -0.44
C MET A 95 -38.27 -8.64 -1.59
N LEU A 96 -39.11 -8.21 -2.53
CA LEU A 96 -38.71 -7.36 -3.65
C LEU A 96 -38.23 -5.98 -3.18
N ILE A 97 -38.98 -5.34 -2.27
CA ILE A 97 -38.59 -4.07 -1.66
C ILE A 97 -37.25 -4.19 -0.96
N VAL A 98 -37.05 -5.22 -0.13
CA VAL A 98 -35.79 -5.47 0.57
C VAL A 98 -34.65 -5.68 -0.42
N ALA A 99 -34.86 -6.48 -1.47
CA ALA A 99 -33.84 -6.72 -2.49
C ALA A 99 -33.41 -5.42 -3.20
N ILE A 100 -34.38 -4.59 -3.60
CA ILE A 100 -34.12 -3.32 -4.27
C ILE A 100 -33.42 -2.32 -3.33
N LEU A 101 -33.93 -2.14 -2.11
CA LEU A 101 -33.34 -1.22 -1.14
C LEU A 101 -31.90 -1.62 -0.78
N THR A 102 -31.69 -2.89 -0.48
CA THR A 102 -30.35 -3.39 -0.12
C THR A 102 -29.40 -3.29 -1.31
N GLY A 103 -29.84 -3.68 -2.50
CA GLY A 103 -29.05 -3.57 -3.72
C GLY A 103 -28.67 -2.13 -4.06
N THR A 104 -29.60 -1.17 -3.93
CA THR A 104 -29.32 0.26 -4.15
C THR A 104 -28.36 0.80 -3.12
N LEU A 105 -28.58 0.50 -1.85
CA LEU A 105 -27.72 0.98 -0.75
C LEU A 105 -26.31 0.44 -0.89
N THR A 106 -26.16 -0.88 -1.10
CA THR A 106 -24.86 -1.53 -1.28
C THR A 106 -24.11 -0.96 -2.49
N THR A 107 -24.80 -0.74 -3.60
CA THR A 107 -24.18 -0.17 -4.81
C THR A 107 -23.71 1.27 -4.56
N ARG A 108 -24.53 2.09 -3.88
CA ARG A 108 -24.16 3.47 -3.50
C ARG A 108 -22.94 3.48 -2.57
N ILE A 109 -22.91 2.63 -1.54
CA ILE A 109 -21.76 2.55 -0.62
C ILE A 109 -20.47 2.18 -1.38
N LYS A 110 -20.50 1.13 -2.20
CA LYS A 110 -19.34 0.71 -3.01
C LYS A 110 -18.88 1.79 -3.99
N GLN A 111 -19.84 2.55 -4.57
CA GLN A 111 -19.50 3.65 -5.46
C GLN A 111 -18.88 4.83 -4.70
N GLN A 112 -19.40 5.16 -3.51
CA GLN A 112 -18.82 6.20 -2.66
C GLN A 112 -17.41 5.82 -2.18
N GLU A 113 -17.19 4.58 -1.76
CA GLU A 113 -15.85 4.08 -1.39
C GLU A 113 -14.87 4.20 -2.54
N ARG A 114 -15.30 3.82 -3.75
CA ARG A 114 -14.48 3.95 -4.95
C ARG A 114 -14.11 5.40 -5.26
N ILE A 115 -15.11 6.29 -5.26
CA ILE A 115 -14.89 7.73 -5.53
C ILE A 115 -13.98 8.33 -4.45
N ARG A 116 -14.18 7.94 -3.19
CA ARG A 116 -13.32 8.37 -2.09
C ARG A 116 -11.87 7.91 -2.28
N TYR A 117 -11.66 6.65 -2.62
CA TYR A 117 -10.33 6.10 -2.91
C TYR A 117 -9.66 6.81 -4.10
N GLU A 118 -10.40 7.03 -5.20
CA GLU A 118 -9.92 7.78 -6.37
C GLU A 118 -9.55 9.23 -6.00
N ALA A 119 -10.38 9.89 -5.18
CA ALA A 119 -10.12 11.26 -4.71
C ALA A 119 -8.93 11.35 -3.74
N GLU A 120 -8.75 10.38 -2.84
CA GLU A 120 -7.60 10.29 -1.94
C GLU A 120 -6.30 10.09 -2.73
N THR A 121 -6.32 9.22 -3.74
CA THR A 121 -5.18 8.98 -4.64
C THR A 121 -4.81 10.24 -5.41
N GLU A 122 -5.80 10.95 -5.98
CA GLU A 122 -5.55 12.18 -6.73
C GLU A 122 -5.04 13.33 -5.83
N ARG A 123 -5.57 13.44 -4.61
CA ARG A 123 -5.04 14.38 -3.59
C ARG A 123 -3.58 14.08 -3.23
N MET A 124 -3.27 12.80 -3.00
CA MET A 124 -1.89 12.38 -2.73
C MET A 124 -0.97 12.75 -3.89
N ARG A 125 -1.38 12.47 -5.13
CA ARG A 125 -0.64 12.83 -6.34
C ARG A 125 -0.42 14.34 -6.47
N SER A 126 -1.46 15.14 -6.24
CA SER A 126 -1.38 16.60 -6.28
C SER A 126 -0.44 17.15 -5.20
N ASN A 127 -0.51 16.62 -3.98
CA ASN A 127 0.39 17.00 -2.88
C ASN A 127 1.84 16.63 -3.18
N LEU A 128 2.09 15.44 -3.73
CA LEU A 128 3.42 15.03 -4.17
C LEU A 128 3.98 15.95 -5.23
N LEU A 129 3.20 16.30 -6.26
CA LEU A 129 3.63 17.22 -7.32
C LEU A 129 3.94 18.62 -6.78
N ARG A 130 3.15 19.11 -5.81
CA ARG A 130 3.39 20.41 -5.16
C ARG A 130 4.68 20.38 -4.34
N ALA A 131 4.87 19.33 -3.54
CA ALA A 131 6.07 19.13 -2.75
C ALA A 131 7.32 19.04 -3.65
N VAL A 132 7.27 18.20 -4.69
CA VAL A 132 8.34 18.08 -5.69
C VAL A 132 8.68 19.42 -6.33
N SER A 133 7.64 20.19 -6.73
CA SER A 133 7.87 21.51 -7.39
C SER A 133 8.52 22.51 -6.46
N HIS A 134 8.15 22.53 -5.20
CA HIS A 134 8.76 23.40 -4.19
C HIS A 134 10.23 23.04 -3.99
N ASP A 135 10.53 21.77 -3.91
CA ASP A 135 11.87 21.29 -3.58
C ASP A 135 12.85 21.31 -4.73
N LEU A 136 12.37 21.16 -5.93
CA LEU A 136 13.17 21.41 -7.13
C LEU A 136 13.53 22.90 -7.25
N ARG A 137 12.64 23.82 -6.83
CA ARG A 137 12.85 25.25 -6.93
C ARG A 137 14.01 25.75 -6.05
N THR A 138 14.12 25.23 -4.83
CA THR A 138 15.12 25.71 -3.85
C THR A 138 16.56 25.50 -4.35
N PRO A 139 17.02 24.28 -4.69
CA PRO A 139 18.37 24.08 -5.19
C PRO A 139 18.59 24.75 -6.56
N LEU A 140 17.56 24.79 -7.41
CA LEU A 140 17.65 25.47 -8.69
C LEU A 140 17.90 26.97 -8.53
N THR A 141 17.23 27.60 -7.56
CA THR A 141 17.45 29.01 -7.22
C THR A 141 18.84 29.24 -6.62
N ALA A 142 19.33 28.30 -5.79
CA ALA A 142 20.68 28.36 -5.24
C ALA A 142 21.76 28.22 -6.30
N ILE A 143 21.59 27.26 -7.23
CA ILE A 143 22.48 27.10 -8.40
C ILE A 143 22.49 28.38 -9.24
N TYR A 144 21.31 28.89 -9.59
CA TYR A 144 21.18 30.12 -10.38
C TYR A 144 21.86 31.31 -9.69
N GLY A 145 21.59 31.51 -8.40
CA GLY A 145 22.20 32.59 -7.61
C GLY A 145 23.72 32.47 -7.49
N ALA A 146 24.24 31.26 -7.28
CA ALA A 146 25.69 31.05 -7.27
C ALA A 146 26.34 31.32 -8.60
N CYS A 147 25.72 30.91 -9.73
CA CYS A 147 26.19 31.20 -11.07
C CYS A 147 26.13 32.70 -11.36
N SER A 148 25.04 33.41 -10.97
CA SER A 148 24.90 34.85 -11.18
C SER A 148 26.00 35.63 -10.45
N VAL A 149 26.24 35.32 -9.17
CA VAL A 149 27.31 35.92 -8.38
C VAL A 149 28.69 35.69 -9.01
N MET A 150 28.92 34.47 -9.53
CA MET A 150 30.20 34.17 -10.24
C MET A 150 30.37 34.92 -11.54
N ILE A 151 29.29 35.18 -12.29
CA ILE A 151 29.35 35.93 -13.55
C ILE A 151 29.52 37.43 -13.27
N GLU A 152 28.77 37.98 -12.34
CA GLU A 152 28.73 39.42 -12.05
C GLU A 152 29.95 39.93 -11.28
N SER A 153 30.56 39.09 -10.43
CA SER A 153 31.64 39.48 -9.52
C SER A 153 32.89 38.61 -9.67
N TYR A 154 33.15 38.05 -10.85
CA TYR A 154 34.19 37.07 -11.07
C TYR A 154 35.59 37.56 -10.62
N ASP A 155 35.94 38.79 -10.94
CA ASP A 155 37.24 39.36 -10.63
C ASP A 155 37.38 39.82 -9.16
N ASP A 156 36.24 40.06 -8.47
CA ASP A 156 36.20 40.50 -7.07
C ASP A 156 36.14 39.32 -6.08
N LEU A 157 35.87 38.11 -6.59
CA LEU A 157 35.76 36.90 -5.74
C LEU A 157 37.14 36.28 -5.50
N SER A 158 37.48 36.05 -4.22
CA SER A 158 38.64 35.23 -3.92
C SER A 158 38.47 33.80 -4.45
N ARG A 159 39.58 33.17 -4.85
CA ARG A 159 39.58 31.78 -5.33
C ARG A 159 38.87 30.80 -4.39
N GLU A 160 39.00 31.02 -3.06
CA GLU A 160 38.31 30.21 -2.04
C GLU A 160 36.79 30.35 -2.15
N LYS A 161 36.27 31.60 -2.32
CA LYS A 161 34.85 31.85 -2.51
C LYS A 161 34.33 31.25 -3.79
N GLN A 162 35.11 31.38 -4.91
CA GLN A 162 34.74 30.75 -6.19
C GLN A 162 34.60 29.22 -6.06
N LEU A 163 35.59 28.58 -5.42
CA LEU A 163 35.54 27.13 -5.16
C LEU A 163 34.36 26.71 -4.29
N LYS A 164 34.04 27.51 -3.27
CA LYS A 164 32.89 27.25 -2.39
C LYS A 164 31.56 27.37 -3.13
N LEU A 165 31.40 28.36 -4.02
CA LEU A 165 30.20 28.49 -4.86
C LEU A 165 30.07 27.31 -5.84
N LEU A 166 31.17 26.94 -6.53
CA LEU A 166 31.17 25.79 -7.42
C LEU A 166 30.87 24.47 -6.72
N ASP A 167 31.40 24.28 -5.53
CA ASP A 167 31.08 23.11 -4.70
C ASP A 167 29.60 23.07 -4.31
N GLY A 168 29.01 24.23 -3.98
CA GLY A 168 27.58 24.39 -3.78
C GLY A 168 26.74 23.99 -4.99
N VAL A 169 27.10 24.52 -6.17
CA VAL A 169 26.42 24.19 -7.43
C VAL A 169 26.51 22.70 -7.74
N ARG A 170 27.69 22.10 -7.57
CA ARG A 170 27.89 20.66 -7.77
C ARG A 170 27.00 19.83 -6.84
N ASN A 171 26.97 20.16 -5.57
CA ASN A 171 26.19 19.42 -4.58
C ASN A 171 24.69 19.56 -4.82
N ASP A 172 24.19 20.76 -5.17
CA ASP A 172 22.78 20.99 -5.49
C ASP A 172 22.37 20.28 -6.78
N SER A 173 23.25 20.25 -7.79
CA SER A 173 23.02 19.51 -9.04
C SER A 173 22.95 18.00 -8.81
N GLN A 174 23.84 17.44 -7.99
CA GLN A 174 23.81 16.02 -7.63
C GLN A 174 22.54 15.66 -6.85
N TRP A 175 22.09 16.56 -5.98
CA TRP A 175 20.83 16.40 -5.25
C TRP A 175 19.63 16.37 -6.21
N LEU A 176 19.56 17.27 -7.21
CA LEU A 176 18.52 17.29 -8.22
C LEU A 176 18.46 15.99 -9.03
N VAL A 177 19.62 15.44 -9.43
CA VAL A 177 19.69 14.17 -10.14
C VAL A 177 19.06 13.05 -9.31
N ARG A 178 19.44 12.92 -8.04
CA ARG A 178 18.85 11.90 -7.12
C ARG A 178 17.35 12.08 -6.96
N MET A 179 16.87 13.31 -6.85
CA MET A 179 15.45 13.60 -6.71
C MET A 179 14.64 13.16 -7.94
N VAL A 180 15.17 13.41 -9.15
CA VAL A 180 14.55 12.97 -10.40
C VAL A 180 14.54 11.43 -10.48
N GLU A 181 15.62 10.75 -10.12
CA GLU A 181 15.67 9.28 -10.06
C GLU A 181 14.61 8.71 -9.11
N ASN A 182 14.46 9.30 -7.93
CA ASN A 182 13.43 8.91 -6.96
C ASN A 182 12.01 9.12 -7.51
N LEU A 183 11.75 10.25 -8.17
CA LEU A 183 10.44 10.56 -8.77
C LEU A 183 10.08 9.58 -9.91
N LEU A 184 11.04 9.26 -10.77
CA LEU A 184 10.85 8.29 -11.85
C LEU A 184 10.50 6.89 -11.31
N SER A 185 11.04 6.53 -10.17
CA SER A 185 10.74 5.24 -9.52
C SER A 185 9.31 5.20 -8.97
N VAL A 186 8.81 6.30 -8.37
CA VAL A 186 7.41 6.41 -7.94
C VAL A 186 6.46 6.29 -9.11
N THR A 187 6.74 7.01 -10.22
CA THR A 187 5.86 6.98 -11.41
C THR A 187 5.82 5.62 -12.09
N ARG A 188 6.88 4.84 -11.98
CA ARG A 188 6.89 3.43 -12.45
C ARG A 188 5.99 2.53 -11.62
N ILE A 189 5.86 2.78 -10.30
CA ILE A 189 5.07 1.97 -9.37
C ILE A 189 3.57 2.32 -9.43
N ASP A 190 3.22 3.60 -9.66
CA ASP A 190 1.84 4.11 -9.61
C ASP A 190 0.97 3.69 -10.82
N ASN A 191 1.59 3.30 -11.93
CA ASN A 191 0.86 2.65 -13.01
C ASN A 191 0.51 1.21 -12.57
N GLN A 192 -0.72 0.98 -12.10
CA GLN A 192 -1.32 -0.31 -11.67
C GLN A 192 -1.08 -1.51 -12.63
N LYS A 193 -0.25 -1.35 -13.65
CA LYS A 193 0.16 -2.35 -14.63
C LYS A 193 1.65 -2.73 -14.59
N VAL A 194 2.46 -2.09 -13.75
CA VAL A 194 3.87 -2.50 -13.62
C VAL A 194 3.92 -3.75 -12.75
N ARG A 195 3.99 -4.89 -13.41
CA ARG A 195 4.41 -6.13 -12.79
C ARG A 195 5.88 -5.92 -12.40
N ILE A 196 6.14 -5.84 -11.09
CA ILE A 196 7.50 -5.95 -10.57
C ILE A 196 8.08 -7.24 -11.14
N ALA A 197 9.16 -7.12 -11.89
CA ALA A 197 9.88 -8.29 -12.39
C ALA A 197 10.70 -8.88 -11.24
N LYS A 198 10.07 -9.74 -10.45
CA LYS A 198 10.77 -10.49 -9.42
C LYS A 198 11.64 -11.55 -10.11
N ASN A 199 12.94 -11.32 -10.10
CA ASN A 199 13.93 -12.28 -10.57
C ASN A 199 14.71 -12.81 -9.37
N GLU A 200 15.15 -14.06 -9.43
CA GLU A 200 16.05 -14.63 -8.46
C GLU A 200 17.34 -13.79 -8.40
N THR A 201 17.57 -13.20 -7.26
CA THR A 201 18.70 -12.27 -7.04
C THR A 201 19.56 -12.78 -5.90
N VAL A 202 20.84 -12.95 -6.18
CA VAL A 202 21.83 -13.35 -5.16
C VAL A 202 22.03 -12.19 -4.18
N LEU A 203 21.85 -12.47 -2.89
CA LEU A 203 21.90 -11.46 -1.83
C LEU A 203 23.24 -10.71 -1.80
N GLU A 204 24.36 -11.44 -1.88
CA GLU A 204 25.71 -10.88 -1.84
C GLU A 204 25.94 -9.90 -3.00
N GLU A 205 25.51 -10.25 -4.21
CA GLU A 205 25.64 -9.39 -5.39
C GLU A 205 24.84 -8.08 -5.23
N LEU A 206 23.63 -8.16 -4.69
CA LEU A 206 22.81 -6.98 -4.39
C LEU A 206 23.53 -6.05 -3.39
N ILE A 207 24.01 -6.62 -2.27
CA ILE A 207 24.66 -5.83 -1.22
C ILE A 207 25.96 -5.22 -1.71
N ASP A 208 26.78 -5.97 -2.46
CA ASP A 208 27.99 -5.43 -3.07
C ASP A 208 27.72 -4.29 -4.03
N ALA A 209 26.69 -4.40 -4.89
CA ALA A 209 26.28 -3.32 -5.78
C ALA A 209 25.85 -2.05 -5.01
N VAL A 210 25.11 -2.22 -3.90
CA VAL A 210 24.73 -1.12 -3.00
C VAL A 210 25.95 -0.46 -2.39
N LEU A 211 26.88 -1.25 -1.85
CA LEU A 211 28.08 -0.75 -1.16
C LEU A 211 29.05 -0.04 -2.11
N VAL A 212 29.25 -0.56 -3.30
CA VAL A 212 30.08 0.08 -4.35
C VAL A 212 29.50 1.46 -4.68
N LYS A 213 28.19 1.53 -4.93
CA LYS A 213 27.51 2.79 -5.22
C LYS A 213 27.55 3.75 -4.04
N PHE A 214 27.31 3.27 -2.82
CA PHE A 214 27.35 4.08 -1.60
C PHE A 214 28.76 4.65 -1.32
N ARG A 215 29.80 3.85 -1.38
CA ARG A 215 31.21 4.29 -1.17
C ARG A 215 31.66 5.33 -2.18
N LYS A 216 31.18 5.24 -3.41
CA LYS A 216 31.46 6.24 -4.45
C LYS A 216 30.92 7.63 -4.07
N HIS A 217 29.73 7.70 -3.44
CA HIS A 217 29.10 8.96 -3.04
C HIS A 217 29.56 9.43 -1.65
N TYR A 218 29.84 8.50 -0.75
CA TYR A 218 30.19 8.75 0.65
C TYR A 218 31.50 8.04 1.06
N PRO A 219 32.66 8.44 0.49
CA PRO A 219 33.93 7.73 0.67
C PRO A 219 34.44 7.75 2.11
N LYS A 220 33.98 8.70 2.93
CA LYS A 220 34.36 8.84 4.35
C LYS A 220 33.48 8.02 5.29
N GLN A 221 32.30 7.57 4.81
CA GLN A 221 31.35 6.85 5.64
C GLN A 221 31.56 5.35 5.55
N LYS A 222 31.74 4.69 6.70
CA LYS A 222 31.85 3.24 6.78
C LYS A 222 30.49 2.62 7.07
N VAL A 223 30.18 1.54 6.36
CA VAL A 223 29.00 0.71 6.63
C VAL A 223 29.48 -0.65 7.14
N HIS A 224 29.00 -1.05 8.31
CA HIS A 224 29.21 -2.38 8.85
C HIS A 224 28.17 -3.32 8.27
N VAL A 225 28.61 -4.34 7.58
CA VAL A 225 27.73 -5.30 6.90
C VAL A 225 27.71 -6.60 7.66
N GLN A 226 26.51 -7.14 7.85
CA GLN A 226 26.30 -8.46 8.43
C GLN A 226 25.32 -9.24 7.58
N LEU A 227 25.77 -10.33 6.97
CA LEU A 227 25.00 -11.21 6.12
C LEU A 227 24.94 -12.61 6.73
N PRO A 228 23.94 -13.43 6.36
CA PRO A 228 23.93 -14.85 6.75
C PRO A 228 25.10 -15.60 6.09
N ASP A 229 25.63 -16.60 6.79
CA ASP A 229 26.75 -17.42 6.31
C ASP A 229 26.34 -18.45 5.23
N VAL A 230 25.09 -18.44 4.80
CA VAL A 230 24.55 -19.35 3.80
C VAL A 230 24.26 -18.59 2.51
N PHE A 231 24.39 -19.28 1.37
CA PHE A 231 24.02 -18.73 0.08
C PHE A 231 22.50 -18.47 0.03
N VAL A 232 22.12 -17.25 -0.34
CA VAL A 232 20.72 -16.80 -0.36
C VAL A 232 20.39 -16.19 -1.70
N SER A 233 19.34 -16.71 -2.35
CA SER A 233 18.67 -16.10 -3.51
C SER A 233 17.26 -15.68 -3.11
N ILE A 234 16.86 -14.49 -3.54
CA ILE A 234 15.56 -13.89 -3.15
C ILE A 234 14.86 -13.39 -4.40
N PRO A 235 13.58 -13.77 -4.63
CA PRO A 235 12.80 -13.27 -5.76
C PRO A 235 12.43 -11.80 -5.56
N MET A 236 13.17 -10.88 -6.20
CA MET A 236 12.96 -9.44 -6.10
C MET A 236 13.30 -8.70 -7.40
N ASP A 237 12.87 -7.44 -7.47
CA ASP A 237 13.41 -6.47 -8.42
C ASP A 237 14.67 -5.83 -7.81
N ALA A 238 15.84 -6.34 -8.23
CA ALA A 238 17.13 -5.94 -7.67
C ALA A 238 17.37 -4.42 -7.75
N MET A 239 16.96 -3.76 -8.83
CA MET A 239 17.15 -2.32 -8.99
C MET A 239 16.31 -1.51 -7.99
N LEU A 240 15.06 -1.92 -7.78
CA LEU A 240 14.16 -1.26 -6.84
C LEU A 240 14.62 -1.48 -5.39
N ILE A 241 15.02 -2.70 -5.03
CA ILE A 241 15.52 -2.98 -3.67
C ILE A 241 16.88 -2.30 -3.43
N GLN A 242 17.78 -2.26 -4.43
CA GLN A 242 19.01 -1.46 -4.35
C GLN A 242 18.69 0.01 -4.04
N GLN A 243 17.65 0.58 -4.67
CA GLN A 243 17.22 1.95 -4.42
C GLN A 243 16.68 2.14 -2.99
N VAL A 244 15.90 1.17 -2.46
CA VAL A 244 15.45 1.21 -1.06
C VAL A 244 16.65 1.25 -0.12
N LEU A 245 17.61 0.34 -0.27
CA LEU A 245 18.79 0.27 0.59
C LEU A 245 19.63 1.55 0.49
N MET A 246 19.85 2.07 -0.71
CA MET A 246 20.55 3.35 -0.91
C MET A 246 19.84 4.49 -0.20
N ASN A 247 18.53 4.63 -0.36
CA ASN A 247 17.77 5.70 0.29
C ASN A 247 17.82 5.60 1.83
N LEU A 248 17.75 4.38 2.39
CA LEU A 248 17.83 4.18 3.84
C LEU A 248 19.23 4.50 4.38
N LEU A 249 20.29 4.10 3.69
CA LEU A 249 21.67 4.43 4.05
C LEU A 249 21.94 5.93 3.95
N GLU A 250 21.48 6.58 2.88
CA GLU A 250 21.60 8.03 2.71
C GLU A 250 20.80 8.80 3.77
N ASN A 251 19.61 8.30 4.14
CA ASN A 251 18.80 8.89 5.20
C ASN A 251 19.57 8.92 6.53
N ALA A 252 20.30 7.87 6.88
CA ALA A 252 21.14 7.85 8.07
C ALA A 252 22.27 8.89 7.97
N VAL A 253 22.97 9.00 6.83
CA VAL A 253 24.04 9.99 6.62
C VAL A 253 23.54 11.44 6.80
N PHE A 254 22.33 11.74 6.35
CA PHE A 254 21.80 13.11 6.38
C PHE A 254 21.10 13.48 7.69
N HIS A 255 20.48 12.53 8.36
CA HIS A 255 19.58 12.81 9.49
C HIS A 255 20.04 12.25 10.83
N ALA A 256 20.90 11.26 10.85
CA ALA A 256 21.41 10.70 12.10
C ALA A 256 22.57 11.57 12.66
N HIS A 257 22.23 12.77 13.15
CA HIS A 257 23.23 13.66 13.71
C HIS A 257 23.99 13.00 14.87
N GLY A 258 25.33 13.11 14.82
CA GLY A 258 26.20 12.47 15.81
C GLY A 258 26.49 10.99 15.53
N MET A 259 26.00 10.43 14.43
CA MET A 259 26.25 9.06 14.03
C MET A 259 27.74 8.78 13.85
N GLN A 260 28.22 7.71 14.45
CA GLN A 260 29.58 7.18 14.27
C GLN A 260 29.57 5.86 13.48
N ASN A 261 28.52 5.07 13.65
CA ASN A 261 28.39 3.75 13.07
C ASN A 261 27.09 3.60 12.29
N LEU A 262 27.18 2.97 11.12
CA LEU A 262 26.07 2.64 10.24
C LEU A 262 26.14 1.16 9.91
N TRP A 263 25.04 0.42 10.12
CA TRP A 263 24.98 -1.02 9.86
C TRP A 263 23.96 -1.33 8.79
N LEU A 264 24.29 -2.29 7.97
CA LEU A 264 23.38 -2.98 7.04
C LEU A 264 23.39 -4.46 7.39
N ARG A 265 22.28 -4.98 7.88
CA ARG A 265 22.15 -6.37 8.29
C ARG A 265 21.07 -7.07 7.48
N VAL A 266 21.32 -8.33 7.16
CA VAL A 266 20.29 -9.20 6.59
C VAL A 266 20.29 -10.48 7.41
N GLU A 267 19.12 -10.84 7.92
CA GLU A 267 18.90 -12.04 8.72
C GLU A 267 17.81 -12.89 8.07
N ILE A 268 17.93 -14.20 8.17
CA ILE A 268 16.92 -15.12 7.66
C ILE A 268 16.09 -15.62 8.82
N HIS A 269 14.77 -15.38 8.72
CA HIS A 269 13.80 -15.91 9.66
C HIS A 269 12.77 -16.74 8.89
N GLU A 270 12.77 -18.04 9.13
CA GLU A 270 11.93 -18.99 8.40
C GLU A 270 12.12 -18.85 6.88
N ASN A 271 11.07 -18.42 6.16
CA ASN A 271 11.10 -18.22 4.71
C ASN A 271 11.17 -16.73 4.31
N ARG A 272 11.80 -15.89 5.14
CA ARG A 272 11.92 -14.45 4.91
C ARG A 272 13.32 -13.94 5.16
N ALA A 273 13.81 -13.13 4.22
CA ALA A 273 15.01 -12.33 4.40
C ALA A 273 14.64 -10.98 4.99
N VAL A 274 15.12 -10.69 6.18
CA VAL A 274 14.87 -9.44 6.92
C VAL A 274 16.04 -8.51 6.75
N PHE A 275 15.84 -7.41 6.05
CA PHE A 275 16.80 -6.34 5.84
C PHE A 275 16.68 -5.29 6.93
N SER A 276 17.78 -4.85 7.49
CA SER A 276 17.84 -3.85 8.56
C SER A 276 18.94 -2.84 8.30
N VAL A 277 18.59 -1.56 8.27
CA VAL A 277 19.53 -0.44 8.23
C VAL A 277 19.45 0.29 9.56
N GLU A 278 20.58 0.39 10.27
CA GLU A 278 20.65 0.92 11.62
C GLU A 278 21.73 1.98 11.73
N ASP A 279 21.45 3.02 12.50
CA ASP A 279 22.41 4.06 12.90
C ASP A 279 22.51 4.18 14.43
N ASP A 280 23.53 4.86 14.91
CA ASP A 280 23.73 5.22 16.32
C ASP A 280 23.61 6.73 16.58
N GLY A 281 22.89 7.44 15.72
CA GLY A 281 22.70 8.89 15.83
C GLY A 281 21.62 9.33 16.81
N CYS A 282 21.04 10.51 16.57
CA CYS A 282 20.06 11.12 17.46
C CYS A 282 18.69 10.41 17.51
N GLY A 283 18.44 9.45 16.59
CA GLY A 283 17.12 8.81 16.46
C GLY A 283 16.05 9.72 15.85
N ILE A 284 14.80 9.25 15.89
CA ILE A 284 13.65 9.92 15.28
C ILE A 284 12.71 10.43 16.36
N PRO A 285 12.33 11.72 16.36
CA PRO A 285 11.34 12.26 17.30
C PRO A 285 9.99 11.52 17.19
N ALA A 286 9.37 11.22 18.32
CA ALA A 286 8.11 10.47 18.38
C ALA A 286 6.99 11.11 17.55
N ALA A 287 6.91 12.44 17.51
CA ALA A 287 5.93 13.18 16.71
C ALA A 287 6.08 12.95 15.21
N ARG A 288 7.29 12.65 14.71
CA ARG A 288 7.56 12.39 13.29
C ARG A 288 7.41 10.92 12.89
N MET A 289 7.48 9.99 13.85
CA MET A 289 7.45 8.55 13.56
C MET A 289 6.19 8.12 12.81
N HIS A 290 5.05 8.72 13.13
CA HIS A 290 3.76 8.35 12.54
C HIS A 290 3.62 8.81 11.07
N ASN A 291 4.30 9.89 10.69
CA ASN A 291 4.15 10.54 9.38
C ASN A 291 5.34 10.31 8.43
N LEU A 292 6.35 9.53 8.84
CA LEU A 292 7.60 9.35 8.08
C LEU A 292 7.41 8.86 6.65
N PHE A 293 6.40 8.03 6.41
CA PHE A 293 6.16 7.41 5.11
C PHE A 293 5.01 8.05 4.32
N THR A 294 4.32 9.04 4.89
CA THR A 294 3.15 9.67 4.25
C THR A 294 3.52 10.75 3.24
N GLY A 295 4.77 11.17 3.21
CA GLY A 295 5.22 12.30 2.37
C GLY A 295 4.63 13.66 2.79
N LEU A 296 3.87 13.70 3.89
CA LEU A 296 3.31 14.92 4.45
C LEU A 296 4.28 15.47 5.48
N LEU A 297 4.84 16.64 5.21
CA LEU A 297 5.55 17.42 6.20
C LEU A 297 4.52 18.23 6.97
N ASP A 298 4.56 18.11 8.30
CA ASP A 298 3.94 19.11 9.15
C ASP A 298 4.66 20.46 8.92
N SER A 299 3.93 21.39 8.31
CA SER A 299 4.43 22.72 7.90
C SER A 299 4.70 23.67 9.08
N GLU A 300 4.75 23.20 10.33
CA GLU A 300 4.82 24.05 11.52
C GLU A 300 6.13 23.99 12.32
N ALA A 301 7.15 23.27 11.87
CA ALA A 301 8.45 23.32 12.55
C ALA A 301 9.42 24.26 11.81
N PRO A 302 9.84 25.40 12.38
CA PRO A 302 10.92 26.19 11.83
C PRO A 302 12.21 25.40 11.97
N THR A 303 12.70 24.85 10.87
CA THR A 303 14.00 24.20 10.85
C THR A 303 15.05 25.14 10.34
N ASP A 304 15.93 25.53 11.28
CA ASP A 304 17.27 26.02 10.99
C ASP A 304 17.94 25.17 9.92
N ASN A 305 18.37 25.83 8.84
CA ASN A 305 19.40 25.47 7.88
C ASN A 305 19.71 23.98 7.65
N SER A 306 18.75 23.14 7.43
CA SER A 306 19.03 21.81 6.91
C SER A 306 18.31 21.62 5.56
N ARG A 307 19.10 21.30 4.52
CA ARG A 307 18.67 20.69 3.26
C ARG A 307 17.98 19.36 3.60
N SER A 308 16.80 19.49 4.24
CA SER A 308 16.01 18.35 4.70
C SER A 308 15.57 17.58 3.46
N ASN A 309 16.12 16.39 3.29
CA ASN A 309 15.56 15.42 2.35
C ASN A 309 14.13 15.19 2.78
N MET A 310 13.22 15.83 2.06
CA MET A 310 11.80 15.67 2.26
C MET A 310 11.41 14.21 2.17
N GLY A 311 10.45 13.77 2.93
CA GLY A 311 9.93 12.42 3.05
C GLY A 311 9.61 11.64 1.76
N ILE A 312 9.97 12.17 0.58
CA ILE A 312 9.84 11.50 -0.71
C ILE A 312 10.71 10.23 -0.76
N GLY A 313 11.95 10.25 -0.28
CA GLY A 313 12.80 9.06 -0.28
C GLY A 313 12.19 7.92 0.53
N LEU A 314 11.67 8.19 1.72
CA LEU A 314 11.05 7.18 2.57
C LEU A 314 9.67 6.73 2.04
N SER A 315 8.87 7.64 1.45
CA SER A 315 7.60 7.26 0.82
C SER A 315 7.83 6.39 -0.43
N VAL A 316 8.90 6.64 -1.20
CA VAL A 316 9.34 5.76 -2.30
C VAL A 316 9.74 4.39 -1.75
N CYS A 317 10.54 4.33 -0.68
CA CYS A 317 10.91 3.07 -0.05
C CYS A 317 9.68 2.27 0.38
N ALA A 318 8.72 2.92 1.04
CA ALA A 318 7.47 2.27 1.45
C ALA A 318 6.66 1.75 0.25
N ALA A 319 6.57 2.52 -0.84
CA ALA A 319 5.88 2.10 -2.06
C ALA A 319 6.56 0.89 -2.72
N ILE A 320 7.90 0.88 -2.82
CA ILE A 320 8.66 -0.23 -3.40
C ILE A 320 8.49 -1.50 -2.56
N VAL A 321 8.67 -1.40 -1.24
CA VAL A 321 8.57 -2.54 -0.33
C VAL A 321 7.13 -3.09 -0.31
N LYS A 322 6.12 -2.22 -0.29
CA LYS A 322 4.71 -2.61 -0.40
C LYS A 322 4.41 -3.34 -1.71
N ALA A 323 4.99 -2.88 -2.81
CA ALA A 323 4.84 -3.53 -4.10
C ALA A 323 5.51 -4.93 -4.13
N HIS A 324 6.53 -5.18 -3.29
CA HIS A 324 7.12 -6.50 -3.05
C HIS A 324 6.30 -7.38 -2.09
N GLY A 325 5.21 -6.86 -1.50
CA GLY A 325 4.33 -7.59 -0.57
C GLY A 325 4.73 -7.47 0.90
N SER A 326 5.52 -6.45 1.26
CA SER A 326 6.01 -6.22 2.61
C SER A 326 5.76 -4.78 3.08
N GLU A 327 6.16 -4.46 4.31
CA GLU A 327 6.07 -3.13 4.90
C GLU A 327 7.41 -2.74 5.54
N ILE A 328 7.71 -1.43 5.53
CA ILE A 328 8.87 -0.89 6.26
C ILE A 328 8.44 -0.54 7.67
N ILE A 329 9.16 -1.07 8.64
CA ILE A 329 8.99 -0.79 10.06
C ILE A 329 10.17 0.08 10.51
N VAL A 330 9.87 1.12 11.30
CA VAL A 330 10.88 2.00 11.89
C VAL A 330 10.79 1.98 13.41
N LYS A 331 11.93 1.95 14.09
CA LYS A 331 12.04 2.01 15.55
C LYS A 331 13.27 2.81 15.95
N ASN A 332 13.21 3.49 17.09
CA ASN A 332 14.42 3.97 17.75
C ASN A 332 15.09 2.81 18.50
N ARG A 333 16.41 2.76 18.41
CA ARG A 333 17.21 1.75 19.10
C ARG A 333 17.32 2.11 20.58
N PRO A 334 17.31 1.14 21.49
CA PRO A 334 17.50 1.40 22.93
C PRO A 334 18.87 2.06 23.26
N THR A 335 19.87 1.81 22.41
CA THR A 335 21.23 2.35 22.54
C THR A 335 21.44 3.70 21.85
N GLY A 336 20.39 4.30 21.30
CA GLY A 336 20.42 5.50 20.47
C GLY A 336 20.40 5.18 18.98
N GLY A 337 19.92 6.15 18.18
CA GLY A 337 19.76 6.01 16.73
C GLY A 337 18.45 5.39 16.30
N ALA A 338 18.32 5.15 14.99
CA ALA A 338 17.14 4.57 14.37
C ALA A 338 17.44 3.24 13.69
N GLN A 339 16.41 2.43 13.52
CA GLN A 339 16.44 1.17 12.79
C GLN A 339 15.26 1.13 11.84
N PHE A 340 15.54 0.92 10.54
CA PHE A 340 14.57 0.67 9.48
C PHE A 340 14.65 -0.78 9.08
N THR A 341 13.52 -1.48 9.06
CA THR A 341 13.47 -2.93 8.78
C THR A 341 12.37 -3.24 7.79
N PHE A 342 12.65 -4.13 6.84
CA PHE A 342 11.64 -4.71 5.94
C PHE A 342 12.00 -6.17 5.64
N ALA A 343 11.02 -6.98 5.25
CA ALA A 343 11.22 -8.39 4.96
C ALA A 343 10.81 -8.73 3.52
N LEU A 344 11.53 -9.60 2.85
CA LEU A 344 11.17 -10.17 1.55
C LEU A 344 10.93 -11.67 1.70
N GLU A 345 9.90 -12.18 1.03
CA GLU A 345 9.62 -13.62 0.98
C GLU A 345 10.65 -14.31 0.09
N MET A 346 11.16 -15.43 0.55
CA MET A 346 12.03 -16.33 -0.21
C MET A 346 11.17 -17.50 -0.73
N GLU A 347 11.49 -18.06 -1.90
CA GLU A 347 10.89 -19.32 -2.28
C GLU A 347 11.48 -20.44 -1.41
N GLU A 348 10.65 -21.39 -0.96
CA GLU A 348 11.13 -22.58 -0.26
C GLU A 348 12.16 -23.27 -1.15
N ILE A 349 13.41 -23.31 -0.70
CA ILE A 349 14.38 -24.21 -1.28
C ILE A 349 13.93 -25.61 -0.86
N LEU A 350 13.19 -26.29 -1.75
CA LEU A 350 12.98 -27.73 -1.63
C LEU A 350 14.37 -28.36 -1.67
N ASN A 351 14.90 -28.70 -0.47
CA ASN A 351 16.06 -29.55 -0.35
C ASN A 351 15.66 -30.90 -0.92
N GLU A 352 16.03 -31.18 -2.18
CA GLU A 352 16.08 -32.53 -2.73
C GLU A 352 17.22 -33.36 -2.14
#